data_cb5a16b610e3e9b1c909d52f43627896
#
_entry.id   cb5a16b610e3e9b1c909d52f43627896
#
_cell.length_a   1.000
_cell.length_b   1.000
_cell.length_c   1.000
_cell.angle_alpha   90.00
_cell.angle_beta   90.00
_cell.angle_gamma   90.00
#
_symmetry.space_group_name_H-M   'P 1'
#
loop_
_entity.id
_entity.type
_entity.pdbx_description
1 polymer ?
#
loop_
_entity_poly.entity_id
_entity_poly.type
_entity_poly.pdbx_seq_one_letter_code
_entity_poly.pdbx_strand_id
1 'polypeptide(L)' 'MLFRSMAADEVQKLIDDLSQQMAAAARELKFELAGRLRDEIADLKKERRGLKEAGI' A
#
# COMPACT_ATOMS: atom_id res chain seq x y z
N MET A 1 18.85 -11.02 10.47
CA MET A 1 18.59 -10.75 10.12
C MET A 1 18.15 -10.29 9.47
N LEU A 2 18.02 -10.02 9.05
CA LEU A 2 17.78 -9.71 8.46
C LEU A 2 17.06 -9.20 7.88
N PHE A 3 16.87 -8.81 7.57
CA PHE A 3 16.29 -8.43 6.92
C PHE A 3 15.80 -8.38 5.97
N ARG A 4 15.46 -8.08 6.19
CA ARG A 4 15.17 -8.43 5.05
C ARG A 4 14.18 -7.61 4.37
N SER A 5 14.03 -7.53 3.20
CA SER A 5 13.00 -6.81 2.49
C SER A 5 11.62 -7.24 2.98
N MET A 6 10.60 -6.46 2.64
CA MET A 6 9.26 -6.74 3.11
C MET A 6 8.68 -7.95 2.41
N ALA A 7 8.08 -8.82 3.17
CA ALA A 7 7.36 -9.95 2.61
C ALA A 7 6.02 -9.47 2.03
N ALA A 8 5.42 -10.29 1.19
CA ALA A 8 4.18 -9.92 0.53
C ALA A 8 3.07 -9.61 1.53
N ASP A 9 2.99 -10.36 2.63
CA ASP A 9 1.93 -10.09 3.61
C ASP A 9 2.20 -8.81 4.38
N GLU A 10 3.45 -8.41 4.53
CA GLU A 10 3.73 -7.13 5.15
C GLU A 10 3.31 -5.99 4.23
N VAL A 11 3.54 -6.14 2.94
CA VAL A 11 3.09 -5.16 1.97
C VAL A 11 1.57 -5.09 1.99
N GLN A 12 0.91 -6.24 2.10
CA GLN A 12 -0.54 -6.26 2.16
C GLN A 12 -1.06 -5.53 3.40
N LYS A 13 -0.38 -5.68 4.52
CA LYS A 13 -0.77 -4.97 5.72
C LYS A 13 -0.66 -3.46 5.52
N LEU A 14 0.40 -3.02 4.88
CA LEU A 14 0.56 -1.61 4.56
C LEU A 14 -0.57 -1.13 3.67
N ILE A 15 -0.90 -1.91 2.66
CA ILE A 15 -1.98 -1.54 1.75
C ILE A 15 -3.29 -1.42 2.53
N ASP A 16 -3.56 -2.37 3.41
CA ASP A 16 -4.78 -2.32 4.22
C ASP A 16 -4.80 -1.09 5.10
N ASP A 17 -3.68 -0.79 5.74
CA ASP A 17 -3.59 0.36 6.62
C ASP A 17 -3.82 1.66 5.84
N LEU A 18 -3.15 1.78 4.70
CA LEU A 18 -3.31 2.96 3.87
C LEU A 18 -4.73 3.06 3.32
N SER A 19 -5.34 1.93 3.03
CA SER A 19 -6.72 1.92 2.55
C SER A 19 -7.67 2.49 3.61
N GLN A 20 -7.45 2.13 4.86
CA GLN A 20 -8.26 2.66 5.93
C GLN A 20 -8.05 4.17 6.09
N GLN A 21 -6.81 4.59 5.99
CA GLN A 21 -6.53 6.01 6.08
C GLN A 21 -7.15 6.76 4.91
N MET A 22 -7.10 6.18 3.73
CA MET A 22 -7.70 6.80 2.57
C MET A 22 -9.21 6.96 2.76
N ALA A 23 -9.86 5.93 3.27
CA ALA A 23 -11.30 5.99 3.51
C ALA A 23 -11.62 7.07 4.54
N ALA A 24 -10.82 7.16 5.60
CA ALA A 24 -11.03 8.17 6.61
C ALA A 24 -10.85 9.58 6.03
N ALA A 25 -9.82 9.74 5.20
CA ALA A 25 -9.58 11.03 4.58
C ALA A 25 -10.75 11.43 3.67
N ALA A 26 -11.27 10.46 2.94
CA ALA A 26 -12.40 10.73 2.06
C ALA A 26 -13.64 11.13 2.85
N ARG A 27 -13.85 10.49 3.98
CA ARG A 27 -14.99 10.82 4.83
C ARG A 27 -14.89 12.24 5.36
N GLU A 28 -13.67 12.68 5.63
CA GLU A 28 -13.45 14.04 6.13
C GLU A 28 -13.28 15.03 4.99
N LEU A 29 -13.53 14.61 3.78
CA LEU A 29 -13.44 15.46 2.59
C LEU A 29 -12.02 15.97 2.34
N LYS A 30 -11.03 15.22 2.79
CA LYS A 30 -9.63 15.55 2.56
C LYS A 30 -9.20 14.88 1.26
N PHE A 31 -9.68 15.43 0.15
CA PHE A 31 -9.52 14.79 -1.14
C PHE A 31 -8.06 14.69 -1.57
N GLU A 32 -7.27 15.73 -1.26
CA GLU A 32 -5.86 15.70 -1.64
C GLU A 32 -5.12 14.61 -0.92
N LEU A 33 -5.40 14.45 0.38
CA LEU A 33 -4.77 13.40 1.14
C LEU A 33 -5.24 12.04 0.66
N ALA A 34 -6.51 11.90 0.40
CA ALA A 34 -7.04 10.64 -0.09
C ALA A 34 -6.41 10.26 -1.43
N GLY A 35 -6.21 11.24 -2.30
CA GLY A 35 -5.56 10.99 -3.58
C GLY A 35 -4.13 10.53 -3.43
N ARG A 36 -3.39 11.16 -2.51
CA ARG A 36 -2.01 10.77 -2.25
C ARG A 36 -1.95 9.34 -1.71
N LEU A 37 -2.82 9.03 -0.76
CA LEU A 37 -2.86 7.69 -0.20
C LEU A 37 -3.20 6.66 -1.26
N ARG A 38 -4.11 7.01 -2.15
CA ARG A 38 -4.47 6.12 -3.24
C ARG A 38 -3.26 5.85 -4.14
N ASP A 39 -2.47 6.89 -4.43
CA ASP A 39 -1.29 6.71 -5.24
C ASP A 39 -0.28 5.79 -4.56
N GLU A 40 -0.10 5.96 -3.27
CA GLU A 40 0.82 5.10 -2.53
C GLU A 40 0.34 3.66 -2.52
N ILE A 41 -0.95 3.47 -2.39
CA ILE A 41 -1.50 2.12 -2.45
C ILE A 41 -1.23 1.51 -3.81
N ALA A 42 -1.41 2.28 -4.87
CA ALA A 42 -1.15 1.78 -6.22
C ALA A 42 0.30 1.37 -6.38
N ASP A 43 1.22 2.17 -5.84
CA ASP A 43 2.64 1.84 -5.89
C ASP A 43 2.94 0.55 -5.14
N LEU A 44 2.36 0.40 -3.96
CA LEU A 44 2.57 -0.80 -3.17
C LEU A 44 2.02 -2.02 -3.88
N LYS A 45 0.88 -1.88 -4.52
CA LYS A 45 0.31 -2.99 -5.27
C LYS A 45 1.21 -3.38 -6.44
N LYS A 46 1.83 -2.40 -7.08
CA LYS A 46 2.77 -2.68 -8.15
C LYS A 46 3.96 -3.46 -7.62
N GLU A 47 4.51 -3.02 -6.50
CA GLU A 47 5.65 -3.72 -5.92
C GLU A 47 5.29 -5.12 -5.49
N ARG A 48 4.11 -5.27 -4.93
CA ARG A 48 3.66 -6.58 -4.52
C ARG A 48 3.55 -7.52 -5.72
N ARG A 49 3.03 -6.99 -6.82
CA ARG A 49 2.92 -7.77 -8.04
C ARG A 49 4.30 -8.13 -8.57
N GLY A 50 5.23 -7.17 -8.53
CA GLY A 50 6.59 -7.42 -8.99
C GLY A 50 7.26 -8.52 -8.18
N LEU A 51 7.09 -8.49 -6.87
CA LEU A 51 7.65 -9.51 -6.02
C LEU A 51 7.10 -10.89 -6.40
N LYS A 52 5.81 -10.93 -6.63
CA LYS A 52 5.18 -12.19 -6.98
C LYS A 52 5.68 -12.71 -8.31
N GLU A 53 5.80 -11.83 -9.28
CA GLU A 53 6.26 -12.24 -10.61
C GLU A 53 7.73 -12.57 -10.60
N ALA A 54 8.50 -11.83 -9.84
CA ALA A 54 9.93 -12.10 -9.77
C ALA A 54 10.21 -13.42 -9.09
N GLY A 55 9.30 -13.85 -8.25
CA GLY A 55 9.46 -15.12 -7.55
C GLY A 55 9.28 -16.34 -8.45
N ILE A 56 8.82 -16.13 -9.64
CA ILE A 56 8.68 -17.23 -10.59
C ILE A 56 10.05 -17.52 -11.20
#